data_132cfa182ccf1d375e916df057ba68c9
#
_entry.id   132cfa182ccf1d375e916df057ba68c9
#
_cell.length_a   1.000
_cell.length_b   1.000
_cell.length_c   1.000
_cell.angle_alpha   90.00
_cell.angle_beta   90.00
_cell.angle_gamma   90.00
#
_symmetry.space_group_name_H-M   'P 1'
#
loop_
_entity.id
_entity.type
_entity.pdbx_description
1 polymer ?
#
loop_
_entity_poly.entity_id
_entity_poly.type
_entity_poly.pdbx_seq_one_letter_code
_entity_poly.pdbx_strand_id
1 'polypeptide(L)'
;AGEYGITACLGGVLLFLCSRSAWKRHAVALFLLWGMLEWFHSAYFLAVIRHHMGLPWLRAVTILSVVAIITGLAAAHANKTASRIAEGRDEPNSYFQGIVFISIFLILFYLRQVDKLNFLLLERFFPLLGSVQIFLASWYGAFFAGKLIDPKQSRKARRRVWIIFGCFFFAQFFLGLLGLDKMLLTGKLHVPVPAFIIYGPIFRGSFSMMPVIVLVSTVLVGAAWCSMLCYFGPFEVFSSNRKPVQPLPAFLRWALKYGRLTVLTSGVLITLGLRQVGIELATAVAVSIAYATASLIIMAFVSRKYGGMLHCTTACPMGLLVNLLGKLSPWRLRVEPDRCDNCGACEKICLYRAITPESRKAGKALLRCSLCRDCVSVCGKKALYIGCPGLSPDISWKMFTGLLVVVHAVFLAVAMV
;
A
#
# COMPACT_ATOMS: atom_id res chain seq x y z
N ALA A 1 -15.12 26.58 5.33
CA ALA A 1 -13.70 26.99 5.09
C ALA A 1 -12.93 27.15 6.40
N GLY A 2 -13.53 27.72 7.48
CA GLY A 2 -12.85 27.93 8.77
C GLY A 2 -12.43 26.68 9.51
N GLU A 3 -13.11 25.57 9.32
CA GLU A 3 -12.87 24.31 10.05
C GLU A 3 -11.61 23.57 9.58
N TYR A 4 -11.22 23.70 8.31
CA TYR A 4 -9.97 23.13 7.79
C TYR A 4 -8.73 23.79 8.43
N GLY A 5 -8.77 25.10 8.61
CA GLY A 5 -7.67 25.85 9.25
C GLY A 5 -7.49 25.45 10.72
N ILE A 6 -8.58 25.32 11.48
CA ILE A 6 -8.53 24.91 12.89
C ILE A 6 -7.98 23.49 13.02
N THR A 7 -8.47 22.57 12.21
CA THR A 7 -8.00 21.18 12.20
C THR A 7 -6.51 21.09 11.82
N ALA A 8 -6.08 21.90 10.85
CA ALA A 8 -4.69 21.99 10.45
C ALA A 8 -3.79 22.51 11.60
N CYS A 9 -4.21 23.58 12.27
CA CYS A 9 -3.46 24.16 13.40
C CYS A 9 -3.37 23.19 14.58
N LEU A 10 -4.45 22.53 14.97
CA LEU A 10 -4.47 21.57 16.07
C LEU A 10 -3.60 20.34 15.79
N GLY A 11 -3.67 19.78 14.59
CA GLY A 11 -2.81 18.68 14.17
C GLY A 11 -1.32 19.06 14.17
N GLY A 12 -0.99 20.24 13.68
CA GLY A 12 0.37 20.78 13.67
C GLY A 12 0.94 20.96 15.07
N VAL A 13 0.16 21.54 15.99
CA VAL A 13 0.56 21.77 17.39
C VAL A 13 0.79 20.45 18.13
N LEU A 14 -0.12 19.48 18.00
CA LEU A 14 0.03 18.17 18.65
C LEU A 14 1.30 17.45 18.22
N LEU A 15 1.64 17.51 16.94
CA LEU A 15 2.85 16.88 16.41
C LEU A 15 4.13 17.62 16.80
N PHE A 16 4.09 18.95 16.92
CA PHE A 16 5.20 19.76 17.39
C PHE A 16 5.57 19.38 18.83
N LEU A 17 4.58 19.20 19.69
CA LEU A 17 4.76 18.84 21.10
C LEU A 17 5.35 17.43 21.26
N CYS A 18 5.10 16.50 20.35
CA CYS A 18 5.50 15.09 20.46
C CYS A 18 6.80 14.73 19.74
N SER A 19 7.48 15.67 19.05
CA SER A 19 8.52 15.30 18.10
C SER A 19 9.94 15.72 18.44
N ARG A 20 10.87 14.72 18.47
CA ARG A 20 12.32 14.90 18.54
C ARG A 20 13.04 14.67 17.18
N SER A 21 12.32 14.40 16.11
CA SER A 21 12.86 14.05 14.78
C SER A 21 12.75 15.22 13.80
N ALA A 22 13.80 15.48 13.02
CA ALA A 22 13.85 16.58 12.06
C ALA A 22 12.74 16.50 11.01
N TRP A 23 12.50 15.31 10.41
CA TRP A 23 11.50 15.16 9.37
C TRP A 23 10.07 15.46 9.85
N LYS A 24 9.75 15.12 11.11
CA LYS A 24 8.43 15.40 11.70
C LYS A 24 8.21 16.91 11.83
N ARG A 25 9.24 17.67 12.16
CA ARG A 25 9.16 19.13 12.24
C ARG A 25 9.04 19.78 10.85
N HIS A 26 9.67 19.22 9.81
CA HIS A 26 9.43 19.63 8.43
C HIS A 26 7.99 19.33 7.99
N ALA A 27 7.46 18.17 8.36
CA ALA A 27 6.06 17.82 8.08
C ALA A 27 5.09 18.80 8.77
N VAL A 28 5.35 19.16 10.03
CA VAL A 28 4.57 20.18 10.76
C VAL A 28 4.68 21.53 10.05
N ALA A 29 5.87 21.94 9.60
CA ALA A 29 6.05 23.19 8.89
C ALA A 29 5.24 23.24 7.59
N LEU A 30 5.26 22.15 6.82
CA LEU A 30 4.47 22.04 5.59
C LEU A 30 2.94 22.06 5.86
N PHE A 31 2.50 21.40 6.93
CA PHE A 31 1.10 21.41 7.32
C PHE A 31 0.62 22.81 7.75
N LEU A 32 1.46 23.54 8.50
CA LEU A 32 1.18 24.91 8.88
C LEU A 32 1.20 25.84 7.66
N LEU A 33 2.12 25.65 6.70
CA LEU A 33 2.12 26.41 5.44
C LEU A 33 0.83 26.18 4.64
N TRP A 34 0.38 24.92 4.56
CA TRP A 34 -0.91 24.63 3.92
C TRP A 34 -2.07 25.31 4.67
N GLY A 35 -2.10 25.24 6.00
CA GLY A 35 -3.09 25.96 6.81
C GLY A 35 -3.07 27.47 6.58
N MET A 36 -1.89 28.07 6.40
CA MET A 36 -1.75 29.49 6.05
C MET A 36 -2.41 29.79 4.70
N LEU A 37 -2.19 28.95 3.68
CA LEU A 37 -2.80 29.12 2.36
C LEU A 37 -4.34 28.99 2.43
N GLU A 38 -4.84 28.07 3.23
CA GLU A 38 -6.29 27.90 3.46
C GLU A 38 -6.92 29.13 4.17
N TRP A 39 -6.20 29.74 5.11
CA TRP A 39 -6.67 31.00 5.73
C TRP A 39 -6.75 32.15 4.74
N PHE A 40 -5.75 32.30 3.84
CA PHE A 40 -5.79 33.32 2.79
C PHE A 40 -6.91 33.06 1.77
N HIS A 41 -7.07 31.79 1.36
CA HIS A 41 -8.17 31.40 0.47
C HIS A 41 -9.53 31.70 1.10
N SER A 42 -9.71 31.37 2.38
CA SER A 42 -10.93 31.68 3.14
C SER A 42 -11.18 33.20 3.26
N ALA A 43 -10.13 33.98 3.48
CA ALA A 43 -10.22 35.43 3.54
C ALA A 43 -10.66 36.02 2.20
N TYR A 44 -10.06 35.57 1.09
CA TYR A 44 -10.45 35.96 -0.26
C TYR A 44 -11.92 35.62 -0.57
N PHE A 45 -12.30 34.38 -0.34
CA PHE A 45 -13.66 33.90 -0.61
C PHE A 45 -14.71 34.67 0.21
N LEU A 46 -14.42 34.90 1.49
CA LEU A 46 -15.31 35.69 2.36
C LEU A 46 -15.38 37.16 1.92
N ALA A 47 -14.27 37.74 1.45
CA ALA A 47 -14.26 39.10 0.90
C ALA A 47 -15.20 39.20 -0.31
N VAL A 48 -15.07 38.27 -1.27
CA VAL A 48 -15.90 38.27 -2.50
C VAL A 48 -17.38 38.11 -2.16
N ILE A 49 -17.74 37.13 -1.33
CA ILE A 49 -19.17 36.93 -0.97
C ILE A 49 -19.74 38.13 -0.26
N ARG A 50 -19.07 38.65 0.77
CA ARG A 50 -19.58 39.77 1.54
C ARG A 50 -19.64 41.07 0.71
N HIS A 51 -18.71 41.28 -0.19
CA HIS A 51 -18.75 42.39 -1.13
C HIS A 51 -20.00 42.33 -2.04
N HIS A 52 -20.27 41.16 -2.63
CA HIS A 52 -21.48 40.96 -3.43
C HIS A 52 -22.79 41.11 -2.65
N MET A 53 -22.76 40.79 -1.34
CA MET A 53 -23.93 40.95 -0.46
C MET A 53 -24.07 42.36 0.15
N GLY A 54 -23.17 43.29 -0.17
CA GLY A 54 -23.15 44.64 0.42
C GLY A 54 -22.82 44.66 1.92
N LEU A 55 -22.19 43.58 2.46
CA LEU A 55 -21.86 43.46 3.88
C LEU A 55 -20.42 43.92 4.17
N PRO A 56 -20.14 44.43 5.39
CA PRO A 56 -18.80 44.85 5.77
C PRO A 56 -17.86 43.62 5.82
N TRP A 57 -16.85 43.59 4.96
CA TRP A 57 -15.92 42.47 4.78
C TRP A 57 -14.53 42.72 5.35
N LEU A 58 -14.10 43.97 5.48
CA LEU A 58 -12.72 44.34 5.83
C LEU A 58 -12.26 43.76 7.17
N ARG A 59 -13.09 43.85 8.22
CA ARG A 59 -12.76 43.34 9.56
C ARG A 59 -12.54 41.82 9.57
N ALA A 60 -13.37 41.06 8.88
CA ALA A 60 -13.26 39.59 8.83
C ALA A 60 -12.02 39.18 8.05
N VAL A 61 -11.75 39.83 6.91
CA VAL A 61 -10.55 39.57 6.09
C VAL A 61 -9.27 39.90 6.87
N THR A 62 -9.25 41.05 7.60
CA THR A 62 -8.09 41.39 8.43
C THR A 62 -7.79 40.35 9.49
N ILE A 63 -8.81 39.85 10.21
CA ILE A 63 -8.65 38.78 11.21
C ILE A 63 -8.07 37.51 10.58
N LEU A 64 -8.65 37.04 9.46
CA LEU A 64 -8.17 35.83 8.79
C LEU A 64 -6.75 35.98 8.23
N SER A 65 -6.41 37.15 7.71
CA SER A 65 -5.06 37.45 7.22
C SER A 65 -4.02 37.47 8.35
N VAL A 66 -4.37 38.02 9.52
CA VAL A 66 -3.49 37.98 10.71
C VAL A 66 -3.28 36.54 11.17
N VAL A 67 -4.32 35.70 11.22
CA VAL A 67 -4.22 34.29 11.56
C VAL A 67 -3.33 33.56 10.54
N ALA A 68 -3.47 33.84 9.24
CA ALA A 68 -2.62 33.28 8.19
C ALA A 68 -1.14 33.62 8.41
N ILE A 69 -0.83 34.89 8.70
CA ILE A 69 0.55 35.36 8.96
C ILE A 69 1.13 34.65 10.19
N ILE A 70 0.38 34.59 11.30
CA ILE A 70 0.84 33.88 12.52
C ILE A 70 1.13 32.41 12.22
N THR A 71 0.26 31.75 11.46
CA THR A 71 0.44 30.36 11.03
C THR A 71 1.69 30.19 10.17
N GLY A 72 1.97 31.11 9.26
CA GLY A 72 3.17 31.14 8.43
C GLY A 72 4.46 31.33 9.25
N LEU A 73 4.44 32.23 10.23
CA LEU A 73 5.57 32.43 11.17
C LEU A 73 5.84 31.17 12.01
N ALA A 74 4.80 30.48 12.48
CA ALA A 74 4.93 29.21 13.18
C ALA A 74 5.53 28.12 12.27
N ALA A 75 5.15 28.07 11.00
CA ALA A 75 5.73 27.16 10.00
C ALA A 75 7.24 27.45 9.78
N ALA A 76 7.62 28.71 9.64
CA ALA A 76 9.01 29.12 9.48
C ALA A 76 9.86 28.76 10.73
N HIS A 77 9.30 28.95 11.93
CA HIS A 77 9.95 28.56 13.18
C HIS A 77 10.14 27.04 13.29
N ALA A 78 9.11 26.25 12.95
CA ALA A 78 9.18 24.79 12.95
C ALA A 78 10.25 24.29 11.95
N ASN A 79 10.33 24.87 10.77
CA ASN A 79 11.31 24.53 9.75
C ASN A 79 12.75 24.87 10.19
N LYS A 80 12.98 26.07 10.74
CA LYS A 80 14.29 26.49 11.26
C LYS A 80 14.77 25.59 12.41
N THR A 81 13.86 25.14 13.26
CA THR A 81 14.19 24.22 14.36
C THR A 81 14.48 22.80 13.84
N ALA A 82 13.78 22.37 12.77
CA ALA A 82 14.05 21.11 12.09
C ALA A 82 15.46 21.06 11.51
N SER A 83 15.88 22.13 10.80
CA SER A 83 17.23 22.25 10.22
C SER A 83 18.33 22.17 11.29
N ARG A 84 18.17 22.86 12.41
CA ARG A 84 19.11 22.80 13.54
C ARG A 84 19.24 21.41 14.17
N ILE A 85 18.15 20.63 14.21
CA ILE A 85 18.17 19.25 14.70
C ILE A 85 18.85 18.33 13.69
N ALA A 86 18.66 18.56 12.40
CA ALA A 86 19.28 17.78 11.32
C ALA A 86 20.81 17.96 11.31
N GLU A 87 21.31 19.16 11.59
CA GLU A 87 22.74 19.46 11.69
C GLU A 87 23.44 18.76 12.89
N GLY A 88 22.70 18.40 13.93
CA GLY A 88 23.26 17.82 15.16
C GLY A 88 23.03 16.31 15.36
N ARG A 89 22.25 15.66 14.52
CA ARG A 89 21.96 14.23 14.58
C ARG A 89 21.71 13.67 13.20
N ASP A 90 22.64 12.90 12.69
CA ASP A 90 22.48 12.03 11.55
C ASP A 90 21.40 10.96 11.84
N GLU A 91 20.11 11.28 11.64
CA GLU A 91 19.12 10.27 11.33
C GLU A 91 19.21 10.00 9.81
N PRO A 92 19.90 8.93 9.37
CA PRO A 92 20.30 8.75 7.96
C PRO A 92 19.12 8.60 6.98
N ASN A 93 17.89 8.58 7.49
CA ASN A 93 16.66 8.35 6.72
C ASN A 93 15.64 9.51 6.79
N SER A 94 15.97 10.61 7.44
CA SER A 94 15.05 11.71 7.70
C SER A 94 14.52 12.37 6.41
N TYR A 95 15.43 12.65 5.45
CA TYR A 95 15.05 13.23 4.15
C TYR A 95 14.18 12.27 3.32
N PHE A 96 14.52 10.99 3.33
CA PHE A 96 13.72 9.97 2.64
C PHE A 96 12.29 9.89 3.18
N GLN A 97 12.14 9.91 4.50
CA GLN A 97 10.82 9.93 5.15
C GLN A 97 10.03 11.20 4.80
N GLY A 98 10.71 12.35 4.73
CA GLY A 98 10.10 13.62 4.29
C GLY A 98 9.58 13.55 2.85
N ILE A 99 10.37 13.03 1.93
CA ILE A 99 9.97 12.85 0.52
C ILE A 99 8.73 11.93 0.43
N VAL A 100 8.72 10.81 1.15
CA VAL A 100 7.57 9.89 1.17
C VAL A 100 6.33 10.57 1.76
N PHE A 101 6.48 11.34 2.84
CA PHE A 101 5.39 12.13 3.44
C PHE A 101 4.77 13.08 2.42
N ILE A 102 5.60 13.91 1.79
CA ILE A 102 5.15 14.91 0.80
C ILE A 102 4.47 14.23 -0.39
N SER A 103 5.04 13.12 -0.88
CA SER A 103 4.46 12.39 -2.02
C SER A 103 3.07 11.88 -1.72
N ILE A 104 2.85 11.25 -0.55
CA ILE A 104 1.54 10.76 -0.13
C ILE A 104 0.56 11.93 0.05
N PHE A 105 1.02 12.99 0.72
CA PHE A 105 0.22 14.18 0.98
C PHE A 105 -0.30 14.80 -0.32
N LEU A 106 0.59 15.04 -1.28
CA LEU A 106 0.22 15.65 -2.57
C LEU A 106 -0.72 14.76 -3.38
N ILE A 107 -0.48 13.44 -3.43
CA ILE A 107 -1.36 12.50 -4.14
C ILE A 107 -2.76 12.48 -3.51
N LEU A 108 -2.86 12.35 -2.19
CA LEU A 108 -4.16 12.30 -1.51
C LEU A 108 -4.89 13.65 -1.55
N PHE A 109 -4.14 14.74 -1.45
CA PHE A 109 -4.68 16.08 -1.63
C PHE A 109 -5.25 16.28 -3.03
N TYR A 110 -4.53 15.86 -4.07
CA TYR A 110 -5.00 15.90 -5.45
C TYR A 110 -6.24 15.01 -5.64
N LEU A 111 -6.23 13.77 -5.14
CA LEU A 111 -7.39 12.86 -5.21
C LEU A 111 -8.62 13.45 -4.54
N ARG A 112 -8.46 14.20 -3.46
CA ARG A 112 -9.55 14.93 -2.80
C ARG A 112 -10.14 16.01 -3.67
N GLN A 113 -9.36 16.67 -4.54
CA GLN A 113 -9.84 17.72 -5.44
C GLN A 113 -10.53 17.18 -6.70
N VAL A 114 -10.22 15.95 -7.11
CA VAL A 114 -10.81 15.27 -8.30
C VAL A 114 -12.20 14.71 -7.98
N ASP A 115 -13.12 15.53 -7.65
CA ASP A 115 -14.26 15.33 -6.80
C ASP A 115 -15.57 14.87 -7.48
N LYS A 116 -15.70 13.57 -7.78
CA LYS A 116 -17.05 12.97 -7.91
C LYS A 116 -17.28 11.73 -7.02
N LEU A 117 -16.24 11.20 -6.44
CA LEU A 117 -16.24 9.98 -5.64
C LEU A 117 -15.52 10.28 -4.34
N ASN A 118 -16.13 10.65 -3.27
CA ASN A 118 -15.49 10.85 -1.95
C ASN A 118 -14.46 9.74 -1.65
N PHE A 119 -13.25 9.83 -2.24
CA PHE A 119 -12.22 8.79 -2.17
C PHE A 119 -11.73 8.55 -0.74
N LEU A 120 -11.70 9.61 0.07
CA LEU A 120 -11.19 9.53 1.43
C LEU A 120 -12.25 8.96 2.39
N LEU A 121 -11.88 7.88 3.10
CA LEU A 121 -12.82 7.16 3.98
C LEU A 121 -13.43 8.05 5.06
N LEU A 122 -12.61 8.82 5.80
CA LEU A 122 -13.14 9.70 6.86
C LEU A 122 -14.05 10.80 6.31
N GLU A 123 -13.80 11.26 5.10
CA GLU A 123 -14.61 12.29 4.45
C GLU A 123 -16.00 11.78 4.08
N ARG A 124 -16.17 10.48 3.84
CA ARG A 124 -17.47 9.84 3.62
C ARG A 124 -18.38 9.92 4.86
N PHE A 125 -17.78 9.89 6.05
CA PHE A 125 -18.49 10.00 7.33
C PHE A 125 -18.56 11.44 7.84
N PHE A 126 -17.44 12.15 7.73
CA PHE A 126 -17.25 13.49 8.26
C PHE A 126 -16.58 14.37 7.20
N PRO A 127 -17.36 15.18 6.45
CA PRO A 127 -16.84 15.97 5.31
C PRO A 127 -15.63 16.87 5.62
N LEU A 128 -15.41 17.18 6.90
CA LEU A 128 -14.34 18.09 7.35
C LEU A 128 -13.04 17.37 7.72
N LEU A 129 -13.08 16.04 7.93
CA LEU A 129 -11.94 15.28 8.42
C LEU A 129 -11.01 14.70 7.31
N GLY A 130 -11.29 14.99 6.04
CA GLY A 130 -10.42 14.55 4.93
C GLY A 130 -8.96 15.02 5.08
N SER A 131 -8.75 16.27 5.52
CA SER A 131 -7.40 16.81 5.76
C SER A 131 -6.66 16.06 6.87
N VAL A 132 -7.36 15.70 7.95
CA VAL A 132 -6.79 14.90 9.04
C VAL A 132 -6.39 13.53 8.52
N GLN A 133 -7.23 12.90 7.71
CA GLN A 133 -6.92 11.60 7.12
C GLN A 133 -5.69 11.67 6.20
N ILE A 134 -5.59 12.68 5.33
CA ILE A 134 -4.42 12.90 4.45
C ILE A 134 -3.16 12.99 5.30
N PHE A 135 -3.20 13.80 6.37
CA PHE A 135 -2.06 13.96 7.26
C PHE A 135 -1.67 12.65 7.96
N LEU A 136 -2.63 11.94 8.54
CA LEU A 136 -2.40 10.66 9.23
C LEU A 136 -1.85 9.59 8.29
N ALA A 137 -2.37 9.49 7.06
CA ALA A 137 -1.89 8.56 6.05
C ALA A 137 -0.45 8.90 5.61
N SER A 138 -0.14 10.19 5.44
CA SER A 138 1.20 10.67 5.10
C SER A 138 2.20 10.37 6.22
N TRP A 139 1.81 10.59 7.45
CA TRP A 139 2.63 10.27 8.62
C TRP A 139 2.87 8.77 8.78
N TYR A 140 1.80 7.97 8.65
CA TYR A 140 1.89 6.51 8.63
C TYR A 140 2.90 6.01 7.58
N GLY A 141 2.78 6.51 6.35
CA GLY A 141 3.70 6.14 5.26
C GLY A 141 5.15 6.52 5.58
N ALA A 142 5.40 7.76 6.00
CA ALA A 142 6.73 8.22 6.37
C ALA A 142 7.35 7.41 7.53
N PHE A 143 6.56 7.08 8.55
CA PHE A 143 7.01 6.27 9.67
C PHE A 143 7.43 4.86 9.24
N PHE A 144 6.61 4.20 8.40
CA PHE A 144 6.95 2.86 7.91
C PHE A 144 8.05 2.88 6.85
N ALA A 145 8.16 3.94 6.05
CA ALA A 145 9.27 4.12 5.11
C ALA A 145 10.63 4.08 5.81
N GLY A 146 10.77 4.79 6.94
CA GLY A 146 11.97 4.75 7.76
C GLY A 146 12.33 3.37 8.30
N LYS A 147 11.32 2.54 8.60
CA LYS A 147 11.55 1.15 9.06
C LYS A 147 11.79 0.17 7.93
N LEU A 148 11.18 0.41 6.77
CA LEU A 148 11.28 -0.47 5.61
C LEU A 148 12.58 -0.27 4.84
N ILE A 149 13.20 0.91 4.94
CA ILE A 149 14.49 1.18 4.31
C ILE A 149 15.65 0.51 5.03
N ASP A 150 15.56 0.32 6.34
CA ASP A 150 16.55 -0.41 7.13
C ASP A 150 16.42 -1.92 6.87
N PRO A 151 17.41 -2.59 6.23
CA PRO A 151 17.35 -4.02 5.93
C PRO A 151 17.08 -4.89 7.16
N LYS A 152 17.58 -4.50 8.34
CA LYS A 152 17.41 -5.26 9.59
C LYS A 152 15.97 -5.24 10.10
N GLN A 153 15.25 -4.14 9.89
CA GLN A 153 13.87 -3.95 10.33
C GLN A 153 12.84 -4.25 9.23
N SER A 154 13.25 -4.21 7.95
CA SER A 154 12.37 -4.24 6.78
C SER A 154 11.41 -5.44 6.78
N ARG A 155 11.88 -6.64 7.11
CA ARG A 155 11.07 -7.86 7.17
C ARG A 155 9.93 -7.75 8.20
N LYS A 156 10.25 -7.30 9.43
CA LYS A 156 9.26 -7.16 10.51
C LYS A 156 8.28 -6.03 10.20
N ALA A 157 8.78 -4.90 9.70
CA ALA A 157 7.96 -3.75 9.31
C ALA A 157 7.00 -4.11 8.16
N ARG A 158 7.49 -4.77 7.10
CA ARG A 158 6.68 -5.22 5.97
C ARG A 158 5.51 -6.11 6.41
N ARG A 159 5.79 -7.10 7.27
CA ARG A 159 4.74 -7.99 7.78
C ARG A 159 3.67 -7.24 8.56
N ARG A 160 4.07 -6.28 9.41
CA ARG A 160 3.13 -5.46 10.18
C ARG A 160 2.26 -4.60 9.27
N VAL A 161 2.87 -3.89 8.33
CA VAL A 161 2.18 -3.05 7.34
C VAL A 161 1.18 -3.88 6.55
N TRP A 162 1.58 -5.07 6.11
CA TRP A 162 0.72 -5.97 5.34
C TRP A 162 -0.45 -6.51 6.16
N ILE A 163 -0.23 -6.89 7.43
CA ILE A 163 -1.31 -7.32 8.34
C ILE A 163 -2.28 -6.16 8.60
N ILE A 164 -1.78 -4.95 8.88
CA ILE A 164 -2.61 -3.75 9.06
C ILE A 164 -3.52 -3.55 7.84
N PHE A 165 -2.97 -3.66 6.63
CA PHE A 165 -3.72 -3.52 5.38
C PHE A 165 -4.84 -4.56 5.26
N GLY A 166 -4.54 -5.84 5.48
CA GLY A 166 -5.53 -6.91 5.45
C GLY A 166 -6.62 -6.75 6.51
N CYS A 167 -6.23 -6.46 7.75
CA CYS A 167 -7.19 -6.21 8.83
C CYS A 167 -8.12 -5.03 8.54
N PHE A 168 -7.55 -3.93 8.02
CA PHE A 168 -8.32 -2.74 7.67
C PHE A 168 -9.31 -3.02 6.53
N PHE A 169 -8.86 -3.72 5.47
CA PHE A 169 -9.71 -4.12 4.37
C PHE A 169 -10.88 -4.99 4.84
N PHE A 170 -10.62 -6.04 5.63
CA PHE A 170 -11.68 -6.93 6.11
C PHE A 170 -12.59 -6.25 7.14
N ALA A 171 -12.07 -5.34 7.97
CA ALA A 171 -12.92 -4.53 8.85
C ALA A 171 -13.93 -3.70 8.05
N GLN A 172 -13.49 -3.03 6.97
CA GLN A 172 -14.38 -2.30 6.06
C GLN A 172 -15.42 -3.22 5.41
N PHE A 173 -14.95 -4.37 4.90
CA PHE A 173 -15.84 -5.36 4.27
C PHE A 173 -16.93 -5.83 5.24
N PHE A 174 -16.59 -6.20 6.47
CA PHE A 174 -17.57 -6.66 7.46
C PHE A 174 -18.50 -5.53 7.92
N LEU A 175 -18.00 -4.31 8.10
CA LEU A 175 -18.84 -3.15 8.43
C LEU A 175 -19.79 -2.81 7.28
N GLY A 176 -19.35 -2.90 6.02
CA GLY A 176 -20.21 -2.78 4.85
C GLY A 176 -21.29 -3.87 4.79
N LEU A 177 -20.93 -5.13 5.13
CA LEU A 177 -21.89 -6.25 5.21
C LEU A 177 -22.96 -6.02 6.31
N LEU A 178 -22.60 -5.31 7.38
CA LEU A 178 -23.53 -4.94 8.46
C LEU A 178 -24.38 -3.70 8.14
N GLY A 179 -24.33 -3.20 6.90
CA GLY A 179 -25.19 -2.08 6.44
C GLY A 179 -24.53 -0.71 6.54
N LEU A 180 -23.23 -0.60 6.84
CA LEU A 180 -22.51 0.67 6.80
C LEU A 180 -21.97 0.94 5.39
N ASP A 181 -22.86 1.27 4.45
CA ASP A 181 -22.54 1.43 3.02
C ASP A 181 -21.44 2.46 2.73
N LYS A 182 -21.29 3.47 3.60
CA LYS A 182 -20.20 4.46 3.50
C LYS A 182 -18.80 3.86 3.65
N MET A 183 -18.69 2.64 4.19
CA MET A 183 -17.42 1.90 4.21
C MET A 183 -17.01 1.39 2.83
N LEU A 184 -17.97 1.23 1.91
CA LEU A 184 -17.74 0.72 0.56
C LEU A 184 -17.49 1.89 -0.40
N LEU A 185 -16.44 1.82 -1.21
CA LEU A 185 -16.12 2.89 -2.17
C LEU A 185 -17.21 3.06 -3.24
N THR A 186 -17.78 1.97 -3.71
CA THR A 186 -18.80 1.94 -4.76
C THR A 186 -20.22 1.73 -4.21
N GLY A 187 -20.38 1.59 -2.89
CA GLY A 187 -21.65 1.19 -2.26
C GLY A 187 -22.09 -0.23 -2.57
N LYS A 188 -21.24 -1.04 -3.22
CA LYS A 188 -21.54 -2.43 -3.60
C LYS A 188 -20.53 -3.39 -2.99
N LEU A 189 -21.02 -4.43 -2.34
CA LEU A 189 -20.19 -5.51 -1.81
C LEU A 189 -19.62 -6.37 -2.95
N HIS A 190 -18.35 -6.68 -2.85
CA HIS A 190 -17.66 -7.61 -3.75
C HIS A 190 -17.11 -8.78 -2.93
N VAL A 191 -17.06 -9.98 -3.53
CA VAL A 191 -16.45 -11.13 -2.85
C VAL A 191 -14.98 -10.82 -2.58
N PRO A 192 -14.53 -10.85 -1.30
CA PRO A 192 -13.23 -10.32 -0.89
C PRO A 192 -12.09 -11.31 -1.16
N VAL A 193 -11.99 -11.78 -2.40
CA VAL A 193 -10.92 -12.67 -2.88
C VAL A 193 -10.31 -12.10 -4.15
N PRO A 194 -8.99 -11.90 -4.21
CA PRO A 194 -8.33 -11.26 -5.35
C PRO A 194 -8.58 -11.93 -6.70
N ALA A 195 -8.86 -13.23 -6.74
CA ALA A 195 -9.21 -13.95 -7.97
C ALA A 195 -10.42 -13.36 -8.69
N PHE A 196 -11.37 -12.78 -7.95
CA PHE A 196 -12.59 -12.20 -8.54
C PHE A 196 -12.39 -10.81 -9.14
N ILE A 197 -11.22 -10.21 -8.98
CA ILE A 197 -10.80 -9.06 -9.79
C ILE A 197 -10.68 -9.46 -11.26
N ILE A 198 -10.37 -10.76 -11.53
CA ILE A 198 -10.31 -11.33 -12.88
C ILE A 198 -11.68 -11.88 -13.31
N TYR A 199 -12.23 -12.78 -12.51
CA TYR A 199 -13.43 -13.55 -12.87
C TYR A 199 -14.72 -12.73 -12.84
N GLY A 200 -14.82 -11.74 -11.94
CA GLY A 200 -16.00 -10.90 -11.82
C GLY A 200 -16.35 -10.11 -13.07
N PRO A 201 -15.42 -9.35 -13.69
CA PRO A 201 -15.64 -8.67 -14.97
C PRO A 201 -16.00 -9.63 -16.11
N ILE A 202 -15.37 -10.81 -16.17
CA ILE A 202 -15.67 -11.83 -17.19
C ILE A 202 -17.11 -12.32 -17.03
N PHE A 203 -17.55 -12.63 -15.80
CA PHE A 203 -18.92 -13.05 -15.53
C PHE A 203 -19.94 -12.00 -15.90
N ARG A 204 -19.74 -10.75 -15.48
CA ARG A 204 -20.67 -9.64 -15.76
C ARG A 204 -20.62 -9.16 -17.21
N GLY A 205 -19.55 -9.46 -17.95
CA GLY A 205 -19.32 -8.92 -19.30
C GLY A 205 -19.11 -7.41 -19.33
N SER A 206 -18.74 -6.83 -18.19
CA SER A 206 -18.50 -5.40 -18.02
C SER A 206 -17.12 -5.15 -17.42
N PHE A 207 -16.43 -4.17 -17.97
CA PHE A 207 -15.12 -3.77 -17.46
C PHE A 207 -15.29 -3.00 -16.15
N SER A 208 -14.49 -3.30 -15.14
CA SER A 208 -14.48 -2.58 -13.87
C SER A 208 -13.15 -1.86 -13.65
N MET A 209 -13.13 -0.85 -12.79
CA MET A 209 -11.93 -0.07 -12.48
C MET A 209 -10.84 -0.89 -11.75
N MET A 210 -11.24 -1.93 -10.99
CA MET A 210 -10.30 -2.73 -10.19
C MET A 210 -9.18 -3.41 -11.00
N PRO A 211 -9.42 -4.08 -12.14
CA PRO A 211 -8.35 -4.60 -13.00
C PRO A 211 -7.35 -3.54 -13.44
N VAL A 212 -7.80 -2.31 -13.75
CA VAL A 212 -6.92 -1.20 -14.13
C VAL A 212 -6.02 -0.78 -12.97
N ILE A 213 -6.60 -0.64 -11.79
CA ILE A 213 -5.85 -0.28 -10.57
C ILE A 213 -4.78 -1.33 -10.27
N VAL A 214 -5.14 -2.62 -10.37
CA VAL A 214 -4.18 -3.71 -10.17
C VAL A 214 -3.10 -3.70 -11.25
N LEU A 215 -3.45 -3.46 -12.51
CA LEU A 215 -2.49 -3.37 -13.61
C LEU A 215 -1.50 -2.22 -13.37
N VAL A 216 -1.99 -1.00 -13.15
CA VAL A 216 -1.16 0.19 -12.94
C VAL A 216 -0.29 0.01 -11.70
N SER A 217 -0.85 -0.41 -10.57
CA SER A 217 -0.08 -0.63 -9.34
C SER A 217 0.95 -1.76 -9.49
N THR A 218 0.64 -2.82 -10.26
CA THR A 218 1.60 -3.89 -10.54
C THR A 218 2.74 -3.42 -11.45
N VAL A 219 2.49 -2.56 -12.42
CA VAL A 219 3.56 -1.94 -13.23
C VAL A 219 4.45 -1.06 -12.36
N LEU A 220 3.88 -0.31 -11.43
CA LEU A 220 4.63 0.57 -10.53
C LEU A 220 5.51 -0.22 -9.55
N VAL A 221 4.95 -1.17 -8.80
CA VAL A 221 5.66 -1.85 -7.70
C VAL A 221 6.05 -3.29 -8.01
N GLY A 222 5.77 -3.77 -9.22
CA GLY A 222 6.06 -5.14 -9.62
C GLY A 222 5.30 -6.18 -8.79
N ALA A 223 5.90 -7.35 -8.67
CA ALA A 223 5.33 -8.45 -7.89
C ALA A 223 5.21 -8.16 -6.38
N ALA A 224 5.72 -7.03 -5.88
CA ALA A 224 5.52 -6.60 -4.49
C ALA A 224 4.05 -6.31 -4.17
N TRP A 225 3.21 -6.14 -5.19
CA TRP A 225 1.76 -6.11 -5.03
C TRP A 225 1.26 -7.28 -4.16
N CYS A 226 1.71 -8.50 -4.43
CA CYS A 226 1.32 -9.71 -3.68
C CYS A 226 1.82 -9.73 -2.22
N SER A 227 2.88 -9.00 -1.89
CA SER A 227 3.52 -9.05 -0.57
C SER A 227 3.28 -7.81 0.30
N MET A 228 2.55 -6.80 -0.22
CA MET A 228 2.27 -5.56 0.50
C MET A 228 0.85 -5.01 0.27
N LEU A 229 0.23 -5.27 -0.90
CA LEU A 229 -1.06 -4.70 -1.29
C LEU A 229 -2.20 -5.73 -1.36
N CYS A 230 -1.87 -7.03 -1.41
CA CYS A 230 -2.87 -8.07 -1.40
C CYS A 230 -3.46 -8.25 0.01
N TYR A 231 -4.73 -7.92 0.19
CA TYR A 231 -5.44 -8.04 1.47
C TYR A 231 -5.64 -9.50 1.93
N PHE A 232 -5.59 -10.47 1.02
CA PHE A 232 -5.80 -11.88 1.31
C PHE A 232 -4.52 -12.61 1.76
N GLY A 233 -3.34 -12.13 1.33
CA GLY A 233 -2.05 -12.73 1.67
C GLY A 233 -1.68 -12.77 3.16
N PRO A 234 -2.09 -11.81 4.01
CA PRO A 234 -1.84 -11.86 5.45
C PRO A 234 -2.33 -13.12 6.15
N PHE A 235 -3.46 -13.69 5.73
CA PHE A 235 -3.97 -14.96 6.29
C PHE A 235 -2.97 -16.10 6.09
N GLU A 236 -2.38 -16.18 4.90
CA GLU A 236 -1.42 -17.23 4.60
C GLU A 236 -0.09 -17.03 5.32
N VAL A 237 0.41 -15.77 5.43
CA VAL A 237 1.61 -15.48 6.23
C VAL A 237 1.42 -15.87 7.68
N PHE A 238 0.26 -15.60 8.25
CA PHE A 238 -0.05 -15.98 9.63
C PHE A 238 0.01 -17.49 9.83
N SER A 239 -0.52 -18.27 8.90
CA SER A 239 -0.50 -19.72 8.94
C SER A 239 0.90 -20.31 8.67
N SER A 240 1.56 -19.86 7.60
CA SER A 240 2.81 -20.43 7.08
C SER A 240 4.04 -20.13 7.93
N ASN A 241 4.02 -19.03 8.71
CA ASN A 241 5.19 -18.59 9.46
C ASN A 241 5.47 -19.40 10.75
N ARG A 242 4.63 -20.38 11.05
CA ARG A 242 4.76 -21.21 12.28
C ARG A 242 5.78 -22.33 12.13
N LYS A 243 6.17 -22.69 10.90
CA LYS A 243 7.15 -23.76 10.62
C LYS A 243 8.16 -23.28 9.58
N PRO A 244 9.42 -23.78 9.63
CA PRO A 244 10.38 -23.57 8.56
C PRO A 244 9.87 -24.20 7.27
N VAL A 245 10.41 -23.72 6.14
CA VAL A 245 10.06 -24.21 4.80
C VAL A 245 10.49 -25.68 4.66
N GLN A 246 9.51 -26.57 4.50
CA GLN A 246 9.73 -28.04 4.41
C GLN A 246 9.82 -28.50 2.94
N PRO A 247 10.49 -29.63 2.65
CA PRO A 247 10.40 -30.26 1.33
C PRO A 247 8.95 -30.57 0.94
N LEU A 248 8.63 -30.45 -0.35
CA LEU A 248 7.29 -30.70 -0.86
C LEU A 248 7.17 -32.11 -1.48
N PRO A 249 6.06 -32.80 -1.29
CA PRO A 249 5.74 -34.03 -2.01
C PRO A 249 5.57 -33.76 -3.51
N ALA A 250 5.64 -34.81 -4.34
CA ALA A 250 5.60 -34.73 -5.79
C ALA A 250 4.40 -33.93 -6.32
N PHE A 251 3.22 -34.18 -5.77
CA PHE A 251 2.00 -33.45 -6.12
C PHE A 251 2.11 -31.93 -5.92
N LEU A 252 2.61 -31.48 -4.76
CA LEU A 252 2.78 -30.04 -4.51
C LEU A 252 3.90 -29.43 -5.35
N ARG A 253 4.93 -30.20 -5.72
CA ARG A 253 5.95 -29.72 -6.68
C ARG A 253 5.35 -29.50 -8.06
N TRP A 254 4.47 -30.42 -8.53
CA TRP A 254 3.71 -30.25 -9.75
C TRP A 254 2.81 -29.00 -9.67
N ALA A 255 2.04 -28.87 -8.58
CA ALA A 255 1.17 -27.71 -8.35
C ALA A 255 1.95 -26.38 -8.30
N LEU A 256 3.18 -26.37 -7.77
CA LEU A 256 4.07 -25.19 -7.81
C LEU A 256 4.44 -24.77 -9.24
N LYS A 257 4.49 -25.70 -10.17
CA LYS A 257 4.86 -25.43 -11.57
C LYS A 257 3.66 -25.05 -12.42
N TYR A 258 2.55 -25.76 -12.28
CA TYR A 258 1.39 -25.66 -13.18
C TYR A 258 0.11 -25.18 -12.51
N GLY A 259 -0.05 -25.38 -11.20
CA GLY A 259 -1.33 -25.21 -10.50
C GLY A 259 -1.96 -23.83 -10.67
N ARG A 260 -1.18 -22.72 -10.61
CA ARG A 260 -1.73 -21.38 -10.82
C ARG A 260 -2.26 -21.18 -12.24
N LEU A 261 -1.60 -21.75 -13.24
CA LEU A 261 -2.07 -21.69 -14.62
C LEU A 261 -3.36 -22.52 -14.79
N THR A 262 -3.38 -23.73 -14.23
CA THR A 262 -4.57 -24.59 -14.24
C THR A 262 -5.76 -23.88 -13.59
N VAL A 263 -5.58 -23.27 -12.40
CA VAL A 263 -6.65 -22.54 -11.72
C VAL A 263 -7.10 -21.32 -12.50
N LEU A 264 -6.17 -20.60 -13.13
CA LEU A 264 -6.52 -19.44 -13.96
C LEU A 264 -7.36 -19.88 -15.17
N THR A 265 -6.90 -20.87 -15.93
CA THR A 265 -7.58 -21.32 -17.15
C THR A 265 -8.92 -21.98 -16.84
N SER A 266 -8.97 -22.90 -15.87
CA SER A 266 -10.23 -23.53 -15.46
C SER A 266 -11.23 -22.52 -14.90
N GLY A 267 -10.77 -21.57 -14.09
CA GLY A 267 -11.62 -20.51 -13.55
C GLY A 267 -12.21 -19.61 -14.65
N VAL A 268 -11.44 -19.23 -15.67
CA VAL A 268 -11.95 -18.48 -16.83
C VAL A 268 -12.99 -19.29 -17.58
N LEU A 269 -12.71 -20.57 -17.88
CA LEU A 269 -13.63 -21.45 -18.60
C LEU A 269 -14.94 -21.67 -17.83
N ILE A 270 -14.85 -21.93 -16.52
CA ILE A 270 -16.03 -22.06 -15.65
C ILE A 270 -16.84 -20.76 -15.64
N THR A 271 -16.18 -19.61 -15.49
CA THR A 271 -16.85 -18.30 -15.47
C THR A 271 -17.57 -17.99 -16.78
N LEU A 272 -16.95 -18.29 -17.92
CA LEU A 272 -17.57 -18.13 -19.23
C LEU A 272 -18.76 -19.09 -19.39
N GLY A 273 -18.63 -20.35 -18.97
CA GLY A 273 -19.71 -21.33 -19.01
C GLY A 273 -20.92 -20.89 -18.16
N LEU A 274 -20.68 -20.45 -16.91
CA LEU A 274 -21.73 -19.94 -16.02
C LEU A 274 -22.46 -18.73 -16.62
N ARG A 275 -21.71 -17.84 -17.28
CA ARG A 275 -22.28 -16.69 -17.97
C ARG A 275 -23.15 -17.12 -19.18
N GLN A 276 -22.67 -18.05 -20.01
CA GLN A 276 -23.40 -18.51 -21.21
C GLN A 276 -24.71 -19.22 -20.87
N VAL A 277 -24.71 -19.99 -19.79
CA VAL A 277 -25.92 -20.70 -19.28
C VAL A 277 -26.88 -19.73 -18.58
N GLY A 278 -26.48 -18.49 -18.33
CA GLY A 278 -27.34 -17.49 -17.69
C GLY A 278 -27.59 -17.79 -16.20
N ILE A 279 -26.60 -18.36 -15.50
CA ILE A 279 -26.72 -18.72 -14.09
C ILE A 279 -26.98 -17.48 -13.25
N GLU A 280 -27.90 -17.59 -12.28
CA GLU A 280 -28.24 -16.54 -11.34
C GLU A 280 -27.04 -16.08 -10.50
N LEU A 281 -27.04 -14.78 -10.16
CA LEU A 281 -26.00 -14.16 -9.36
C LEU A 281 -25.76 -14.88 -8.02
N ALA A 282 -26.82 -15.38 -7.38
CA ALA A 282 -26.73 -16.12 -6.11
C ALA A 282 -25.86 -17.38 -6.25
N THR A 283 -26.03 -18.15 -7.32
CA THR A 283 -25.22 -19.34 -7.60
C THR A 283 -23.77 -18.97 -7.89
N ALA A 284 -23.52 -17.90 -8.66
CA ALA A 284 -22.16 -17.41 -8.91
C ALA A 284 -21.46 -16.96 -7.61
N VAL A 285 -22.19 -16.33 -6.69
CA VAL A 285 -21.69 -15.95 -5.36
C VAL A 285 -21.38 -17.21 -4.53
N ALA A 286 -22.25 -18.23 -4.54
CA ALA A 286 -22.01 -19.49 -3.84
C ALA A 286 -20.73 -20.20 -4.32
N VAL A 287 -20.52 -20.28 -5.64
CA VAL A 287 -19.27 -20.81 -6.22
C VAL A 287 -18.05 -20.00 -5.78
N SER A 288 -18.20 -18.67 -5.70
CA SER A 288 -17.14 -17.78 -5.25
C SER A 288 -16.79 -17.99 -3.77
N ILE A 289 -17.79 -18.20 -2.91
CA ILE A 289 -17.60 -18.50 -1.49
C ILE A 289 -16.93 -19.89 -1.34
N ALA A 290 -17.33 -20.89 -2.13
CA ALA A 290 -16.70 -22.21 -2.12
C ALA A 290 -15.21 -22.12 -2.47
N TYR A 291 -14.84 -21.33 -3.51
CA TYR A 291 -13.46 -21.08 -3.85
C TYR A 291 -12.69 -20.36 -2.73
N ALA A 292 -13.30 -19.35 -2.09
CA ALA A 292 -12.70 -18.62 -0.97
C ALA A 292 -12.43 -19.57 0.21
N THR A 293 -13.40 -20.43 0.56
CA THR A 293 -13.29 -21.42 1.63
C THR A 293 -12.18 -22.43 1.33
N ALA A 294 -12.13 -22.97 0.11
CA ALA A 294 -11.06 -23.88 -0.31
C ALA A 294 -9.68 -23.20 -0.20
N SER A 295 -9.57 -21.92 -0.59
CA SER A 295 -8.34 -21.14 -0.45
C SER A 295 -7.92 -21.01 1.02
N LEU A 296 -8.84 -20.70 1.93
CA LEU A 296 -8.57 -20.61 3.38
C LEU A 296 -8.16 -21.96 3.96
N ILE A 297 -8.78 -23.06 3.52
CA ILE A 297 -8.40 -24.43 3.92
C ILE A 297 -6.96 -24.74 3.49
N ILE A 298 -6.59 -24.43 2.25
CA ILE A 298 -5.20 -24.59 1.78
C ILE A 298 -4.24 -23.77 2.65
N MET A 299 -4.57 -22.54 2.96
CA MET A 299 -3.75 -21.67 3.81
C MET A 299 -3.63 -22.22 5.24
N ALA A 300 -4.74 -22.63 5.85
CA ALA A 300 -4.78 -23.09 7.24
C ALA A 300 -4.05 -24.42 7.45
N PHE A 301 -4.18 -25.37 6.52
CA PHE A 301 -3.66 -26.72 6.68
C PHE A 301 -2.39 -26.97 5.87
N VAL A 302 -2.41 -26.70 4.56
CA VAL A 302 -1.29 -27.07 3.67
C VAL A 302 -0.12 -26.10 3.88
N SER A 303 -0.37 -24.79 3.84
CA SER A 303 0.69 -23.79 4.04
C SER A 303 1.28 -23.85 5.45
N ARG A 304 0.46 -24.16 6.46
CA ARG A 304 0.91 -24.38 7.84
C ARG A 304 1.77 -25.64 7.98
N LYS A 305 1.39 -26.73 7.30
CA LYS A 305 2.12 -28.01 7.38
C LYS A 305 3.52 -27.91 6.78
N TYR A 306 3.65 -27.29 5.59
CA TYR A 306 4.90 -27.28 4.82
C TYR A 306 5.71 -25.99 4.96
N GLY A 307 5.21 -24.98 5.69
CA GLY A 307 5.88 -23.71 5.88
C GLY A 307 6.14 -22.99 4.55
N GLY A 308 5.32 -22.02 4.22
CA GLY A 308 5.43 -21.26 2.97
C GLY A 308 4.08 -20.86 2.42
N MET A 309 4.08 -19.94 1.49
CA MET A 309 2.85 -19.38 0.89
C MET A 309 2.38 -20.29 -0.26
N LEU A 310 1.86 -21.47 0.09
CA LEU A 310 1.52 -22.50 -0.89
C LEU A 310 0.25 -22.15 -1.67
N HIS A 311 -0.78 -21.58 -1.06
CA HIS A 311 -1.93 -21.08 -1.82
C HIS A 311 -1.49 -20.03 -2.85
N CYS A 312 -0.75 -19.01 -2.42
CA CYS A 312 -0.27 -17.95 -3.31
C CYS A 312 0.62 -18.48 -4.46
N THR A 313 1.37 -19.56 -4.22
CA THR A 313 2.32 -20.08 -5.20
C THR A 313 1.80 -21.25 -6.03
N THR A 314 0.73 -21.93 -5.62
CA THR A 314 0.17 -23.10 -6.31
C THR A 314 -1.24 -22.90 -6.85
N ALA A 315 -2.09 -22.10 -6.19
CA ALA A 315 -3.52 -22.03 -6.49
C ALA A 315 -4.03 -20.61 -6.80
N CYS A 316 -3.28 -19.54 -6.48
CA CYS A 316 -3.77 -18.18 -6.68
C CYS A 316 -3.57 -17.71 -8.13
N PRO A 317 -4.64 -17.50 -8.94
CA PRO A 317 -4.53 -17.03 -10.32
C PRO A 317 -4.04 -15.58 -10.39
N MET A 318 -4.46 -14.73 -9.44
CA MET A 318 -3.99 -13.35 -9.36
C MET A 318 -2.47 -13.29 -9.12
N GLY A 319 -1.92 -14.21 -8.31
CA GLY A 319 -0.47 -14.31 -8.09
C GLY A 319 0.30 -14.64 -9.38
N LEU A 320 -0.26 -15.43 -10.29
CA LEU A 320 0.33 -15.67 -11.61
C LEU A 320 0.30 -14.41 -12.47
N LEU A 321 -0.87 -13.74 -12.55
CA LEU A 321 -1.05 -12.52 -13.35
C LEU A 321 -0.12 -11.41 -12.90
N VAL A 322 -0.07 -11.14 -11.59
CA VAL A 322 0.83 -10.13 -11.01
C VAL A 322 2.31 -10.47 -11.28
N ASN A 323 2.71 -11.73 -11.23
CA ASN A 323 4.07 -12.12 -11.58
C ASN A 323 4.40 -11.94 -13.07
N LEU A 324 3.42 -12.14 -13.97
CA LEU A 324 3.58 -11.93 -15.41
C LEU A 324 3.62 -10.43 -15.73
N LEU A 325 2.61 -9.68 -15.28
CA LEU A 325 2.52 -8.22 -15.45
C LEU A 325 3.69 -7.50 -14.76
N GLY A 326 4.14 -8.02 -13.62
CA GLY A 326 5.32 -7.52 -12.92
C GLY A 326 6.61 -7.58 -13.75
N LYS A 327 6.64 -8.32 -14.88
CA LYS A 327 7.74 -8.23 -15.86
C LYS A 327 7.78 -6.90 -16.61
N LEU A 328 6.69 -6.13 -16.63
CA LEU A 328 6.66 -4.78 -17.19
C LEU A 328 7.26 -3.75 -16.22
N SER A 329 7.24 -4.04 -14.93
CA SER A 329 7.88 -3.23 -13.90
C SER A 329 9.40 -3.24 -14.05
N PRO A 330 10.13 -2.16 -13.74
CA PRO A 330 11.60 -2.16 -13.82
C PRO A 330 12.27 -2.92 -12.66
N TRP A 331 11.54 -3.20 -11.59
CA TRP A 331 12.10 -3.77 -10.35
C TRP A 331 12.34 -5.26 -10.46
N ARG A 332 13.56 -5.70 -10.11
CA ARG A 332 13.97 -7.12 -10.09
C ARG A 332 14.77 -7.44 -8.85
N LEU A 333 14.54 -8.62 -8.27
CA LEU A 333 15.49 -9.20 -7.33
C LEU A 333 16.66 -9.78 -8.12
N ARG A 334 17.85 -9.27 -7.83
CA ARG A 334 19.15 -9.71 -8.42
C ARG A 334 19.98 -10.40 -7.36
N VAL A 335 20.80 -11.33 -7.83
CA VAL A 335 21.82 -12.00 -7.03
C VAL A 335 23.15 -11.77 -7.72
N GLU A 336 24.17 -11.34 -6.98
CA GLU A 336 25.56 -11.26 -7.44
C GLU A 336 26.25 -12.59 -7.12
N PRO A 337 26.51 -13.46 -8.12
CA PRO A 337 27.08 -14.78 -7.86
C PRO A 337 28.47 -14.70 -7.21
N ASP A 338 29.27 -13.72 -7.60
CA ASP A 338 30.67 -13.54 -7.12
C ASP A 338 30.71 -13.16 -5.62
N ARG A 339 29.65 -12.54 -5.10
CA ARG A 339 29.52 -12.21 -3.67
C ARG A 339 28.79 -13.28 -2.87
N CYS A 340 28.20 -14.27 -3.55
CA CYS A 340 27.36 -15.28 -2.91
C CYS A 340 28.20 -16.46 -2.42
N ASP A 341 28.25 -16.67 -1.11
CA ASP A 341 28.92 -17.82 -0.46
C ASP A 341 28.09 -19.12 -0.44
N ASN A 342 26.90 -19.12 -1.12
CA ASN A 342 25.99 -20.25 -1.19
C ASN A 342 25.49 -20.80 0.16
N CYS A 343 25.45 -20.01 1.24
CA CYS A 343 25.03 -20.43 2.59
C CYS A 343 23.56 -20.87 2.69
N GLY A 344 22.73 -20.61 1.69
CA GLY A 344 21.32 -21.04 1.62
C GLY A 344 20.36 -20.28 2.54
N ALA A 345 20.78 -19.26 3.30
CA ALA A 345 19.93 -18.50 4.21
C ALA A 345 18.73 -17.85 3.50
N CYS A 346 18.94 -17.32 2.29
CA CYS A 346 17.90 -16.70 1.47
C CYS A 346 16.83 -17.71 0.98
N GLU A 347 17.21 -18.96 0.74
CA GLU A 347 16.30 -20.04 0.37
C GLU A 347 15.42 -20.46 1.54
N LYS A 348 16.03 -20.70 2.72
CA LYS A 348 15.33 -21.09 3.96
C LYS A 348 14.27 -20.07 4.39
N ILE A 349 14.50 -18.76 4.15
CA ILE A 349 13.58 -17.69 4.53
C ILE A 349 12.48 -17.43 3.49
N CYS A 350 12.65 -17.93 2.26
CA CYS A 350 11.79 -17.59 1.13
C CYS A 350 10.45 -18.32 1.19
N LEU A 351 9.43 -17.68 1.76
CA LEU A 351 8.08 -18.25 1.84
C LEU A 351 7.47 -18.55 0.46
N TYR A 352 7.89 -17.83 -0.59
CA TYR A 352 7.45 -18.05 -1.98
C TYR A 352 8.28 -19.10 -2.73
N ARG A 353 9.29 -19.69 -2.08
CA ARG A 353 10.18 -20.69 -2.69
C ARG A 353 10.78 -20.23 -4.03
N ALA A 354 11.03 -18.93 -4.15
CA ALA A 354 11.48 -18.31 -5.40
C ALA A 354 12.99 -18.25 -5.55
N ILE A 355 13.73 -18.68 -4.52
CA ILE A 355 15.20 -18.77 -4.53
C ILE A 355 15.59 -20.22 -4.39
N THR A 356 16.37 -20.72 -5.34
CA THR A 356 16.94 -22.07 -5.39
C THR A 356 18.45 -21.97 -5.67
N PRO A 357 19.22 -23.03 -5.49
CA PRO A 357 20.64 -23.05 -5.88
C PRO A 357 20.86 -22.62 -7.33
N GLU A 358 20.03 -23.12 -8.26
CA GLU A 358 20.09 -22.81 -9.69
C GLU A 358 19.77 -21.32 -9.94
N SER A 359 18.76 -20.78 -9.24
CA SER A 359 18.37 -19.37 -9.37
C SER A 359 19.46 -18.41 -8.86
N ARG A 360 20.19 -18.80 -7.81
CA ARG A 360 21.34 -18.04 -7.31
C ARG A 360 22.49 -18.01 -8.34
N LYS A 361 22.83 -19.17 -8.91
CA LYS A 361 23.83 -19.26 -9.99
C LYS A 361 23.43 -18.45 -11.22
N ALA A 362 22.13 -18.41 -11.55
CA ALA A 362 21.60 -17.63 -12.67
C ALA A 362 21.46 -16.13 -12.37
N GLY A 363 21.84 -15.65 -11.20
CA GLY A 363 21.79 -14.23 -10.82
C GLY A 363 20.39 -13.64 -10.66
N LYS A 364 19.33 -14.46 -10.62
CA LYS A 364 17.93 -14.00 -10.63
C LYS A 364 16.98 -14.92 -9.86
N ALA A 365 15.91 -14.37 -9.30
CA ALA A 365 14.85 -15.17 -8.68
C ALA A 365 13.91 -15.80 -9.72
N LEU A 366 13.22 -16.86 -9.31
CA LEU A 366 12.18 -17.51 -10.12
C LEU A 366 10.95 -16.59 -10.29
N LEU A 367 10.12 -16.86 -11.32
CA LEU A 367 8.92 -16.05 -11.66
C LEU A 367 7.97 -15.82 -10.47
N ARG A 368 7.89 -16.76 -9.54
CA ARG A 368 7.03 -16.66 -8.35
C ARG A 368 7.56 -15.74 -7.25
N CYS A 369 8.65 -15.01 -7.48
CA CYS A 369 9.19 -14.03 -6.54
C CYS A 369 8.21 -12.86 -6.38
N SER A 370 7.82 -12.57 -5.13
CA SER A 370 6.92 -11.45 -4.79
C SER A 370 7.64 -10.17 -4.42
N LEU A 371 8.95 -10.05 -4.67
CA LEU A 371 9.77 -8.89 -4.29
C LEU A 371 9.61 -8.46 -2.82
N CYS A 372 9.32 -9.40 -1.92
CA CYS A 372 9.12 -9.13 -0.50
C CYS A 372 10.38 -8.67 0.25
N ARG A 373 11.57 -8.92 -0.32
CA ARG A 373 12.89 -8.52 0.21
C ARG A 373 13.34 -9.26 1.48
N ASP A 374 12.60 -10.26 1.96
CA ASP A 374 12.99 -11.01 3.17
C ASP A 374 14.35 -11.68 3.01
N CYS A 375 14.70 -12.14 1.80
CA CYS A 375 16.00 -12.72 1.47
C CYS A 375 17.16 -11.70 1.52
N VAL A 376 16.89 -10.44 1.17
CA VAL A 376 17.88 -9.36 1.25
C VAL A 376 18.25 -9.08 2.71
N SER A 377 17.26 -9.11 3.61
CA SER A 377 17.48 -8.81 5.04
C SER A 377 18.32 -9.85 5.79
N VAL A 378 18.47 -11.06 5.25
CA VAL A 378 19.25 -12.16 5.88
C VAL A 378 20.56 -12.45 5.18
N CYS A 379 20.86 -11.75 4.09
CA CYS A 379 22.09 -11.97 3.34
C CYS A 379 23.29 -11.26 3.97
N GLY A 380 24.12 -11.96 4.73
CA GLY A 380 25.30 -11.40 5.39
C GLY A 380 26.33 -10.84 4.39
N LYS A 381 26.43 -11.42 3.20
CA LYS A 381 27.34 -10.97 2.13
C LYS A 381 26.76 -9.87 1.25
N LYS A 382 25.51 -9.42 1.50
CA LYS A 382 24.81 -8.41 0.70
C LYS A 382 24.79 -8.73 -0.81
N ALA A 383 24.78 -10.02 -1.15
CA ALA A 383 24.76 -10.50 -2.54
C ALA A 383 23.39 -10.36 -3.21
N LEU A 384 22.30 -10.09 -2.44
CA LEU A 384 20.97 -9.90 -2.96
C LEU A 384 20.54 -8.43 -2.85
N TYR A 385 19.96 -7.89 -3.92
CA TYR A 385 19.45 -6.53 -3.95
C TYR A 385 18.25 -6.39 -4.90
N ILE A 386 17.48 -5.32 -4.74
CA ILE A 386 16.49 -4.90 -5.73
C ILE A 386 17.19 -4.01 -6.74
N GLY A 387 17.19 -4.44 -8.00
CA GLY A 387 17.78 -3.68 -9.11
C GLY A 387 16.73 -3.04 -10.01
N CYS A 388 17.05 -1.87 -10.51
CA CYS A 388 16.37 -1.18 -11.59
C CYS A 388 17.41 -0.88 -12.67
N PRO A 389 17.13 -1.09 -13.97
CA PRO A 389 18.07 -0.75 -15.03
C PRO A 389 18.52 0.71 -14.93
N GLY A 390 19.81 0.97 -15.07
CA GLY A 390 20.38 2.32 -15.01
C GLY A 390 20.54 2.95 -13.63
N LEU A 391 20.14 2.27 -12.54
CA LEU A 391 20.26 2.78 -11.18
C LEU A 391 21.19 1.93 -10.32
N SER A 392 21.91 2.58 -9.41
CA SER A 392 22.70 1.86 -8.40
C SER A 392 21.81 1.06 -7.45
N PRO A 393 22.31 0.00 -6.81
CA PRO A 393 21.54 -0.82 -5.87
C PRO A 393 20.92 -0.01 -4.71
N ASP A 394 21.65 0.97 -4.17
CA ASP A 394 21.17 1.83 -3.07
C ASP A 394 20.04 2.75 -3.50
N ILE A 395 20.17 3.40 -4.66
CA ILE A 395 19.11 4.25 -5.23
C ILE A 395 17.88 3.39 -5.56
N SER A 396 18.08 2.23 -6.20
CA SER A 396 17.00 1.29 -6.51
C SER A 396 16.25 0.85 -5.25
N TRP A 397 16.97 0.56 -4.16
CA TRP A 397 16.37 0.19 -2.88
C TRP A 397 15.52 1.30 -2.29
N LYS A 398 16.02 2.55 -2.28
CA LYS A 398 15.29 3.72 -1.77
C LYS A 398 14.08 4.02 -2.62
N MET A 399 14.22 4.11 -3.93
CA MET A 399 13.11 4.40 -4.85
C MET A 399 12.02 3.33 -4.79
N PHE A 400 12.40 2.05 -4.85
CA PHE A 400 11.45 0.96 -4.73
C PHE A 400 10.69 0.98 -3.40
N THR A 401 11.41 1.21 -2.29
CA THR A 401 10.80 1.25 -0.96
C THR A 401 9.85 2.44 -0.83
N GLY A 402 10.26 3.63 -1.31
CA GLY A 402 9.43 4.83 -1.29
C GLY A 402 8.15 4.66 -2.11
N LEU A 403 8.29 4.20 -3.36
CA LEU A 403 7.16 3.97 -4.24
C LEU A 403 6.17 2.93 -3.66
N LEU A 404 6.69 1.84 -3.12
CA LEU A 404 5.87 0.78 -2.52
C LEU A 404 5.07 1.29 -1.31
N VAL A 405 5.69 2.12 -0.46
CA VAL A 405 5.02 2.72 0.70
C VAL A 405 3.99 3.77 0.28
N VAL A 406 4.31 4.58 -0.73
CA VAL A 406 3.36 5.58 -1.26
C VAL A 406 2.11 4.90 -1.79
N VAL A 407 2.26 3.90 -2.66
CA VAL A 407 1.12 3.14 -3.20
C VAL A 407 0.32 2.46 -2.09
N HIS A 408 1.00 1.86 -1.11
CA HIS A 408 0.34 1.22 0.03
C HIS A 408 -0.48 2.21 0.88
N ALA A 409 0.09 3.36 1.24
CA ALA A 409 -0.58 4.35 2.05
C ALA A 409 -1.78 5.00 1.33
N VAL A 410 -1.64 5.23 0.01
CA VAL A 410 -2.75 5.71 -0.83
C VAL A 410 -3.88 4.69 -0.87
N PHE A 411 -3.58 3.40 -1.09
CA PHE A 411 -4.59 2.33 -1.10
C PHE A 411 -5.31 2.21 0.25
N LEU A 412 -4.56 2.34 1.36
CA LEU A 412 -5.12 2.30 2.71
C LEU A 412 -6.06 3.51 2.94
N ALA A 413 -5.67 4.71 2.49
CA ALA A 413 -6.46 5.93 2.68
C ALA A 413 -7.73 5.96 1.83
N VAL A 414 -7.66 5.48 0.57
CA VAL A 414 -8.80 5.45 -0.35
C VAL A 414 -9.80 4.36 0.03
N ALA A 415 -9.38 3.36 0.80
CA ALA A 415 -10.27 2.31 1.31
C ALA A 415 -11.10 1.65 0.19
N MET A 416 -10.42 0.90 -0.65
CA MET A 416 -10.98 0.28 -1.86
C MET A 416 -11.69 -1.06 -1.55
N VAL A 417 -12.76 -1.03 -0.79
CA VAL A 417 -13.65 -2.20 -0.60
C VAL A 417 -14.88 -2.05 -1.47
#